data_6269a96d9d59c3dbe4cf908bd88b0604
#
_entry.id   6269a96d9d59c3dbe4cf908bd88b0604
#
_cell.length_a   1.000
_cell.length_b   1.000
_cell.length_c   1.000
_cell.angle_alpha   90.00
_cell.angle_beta   90.00
_cell.angle_gamma   90.00
#
_symmetry.space_group_name_H-M   'P 1'
#
loop_
_entity.id
_entity.type
_entity.pdbx_description
1 polymer ?
#
loop_
_entity_poly.entity_id
_entity_poly.type
_entity_poly.pdbx_seq_one_letter_code
_entity_poly.pdbx_strand_id
1 'polypeptide(L)'
;MQCELACSWVQTGTFQPSRSLIRVNIFDEQASYAPYTCFQCNEAWCMNACPVNAINIDEDTGAKVVLDQSCVGCGLCTIACPFGTMFYSPDTHKALKCDLCGGDPGCASACPTGAIEYVDSESGDWLGDWAEKVNSKYIGSLDGGGA
;
A
#
# COMPACT_ATOMS: atom_id res chain seq x y z
N MET A 1 0.77 9.06 12.61
CA MET A 1 0.60 7.72 12.00
C MET A 1 -0.84 7.22 12.10
N GLN A 2 -1.81 8.11 11.75
CA GLN A 2 -3.24 7.74 11.76
C GLN A 2 -3.57 6.68 10.71
N CYS A 3 -2.88 6.68 9.56
CA CYS A 3 -3.06 5.69 8.51
C CYS A 3 -2.78 4.25 8.97
N GLU A 4 -1.74 4.04 9.79
CA GLU A 4 -1.43 2.72 10.34
C GLU A 4 -2.48 2.25 11.34
N LEU A 5 -2.99 3.18 12.18
CA LEU A 5 -4.06 2.88 13.12
C LEU A 5 -5.36 2.54 12.39
N ALA A 6 -5.74 3.36 11.39
CA ALA A 6 -6.93 3.11 10.58
C ALA A 6 -6.83 1.79 9.81
N CYS A 7 -5.69 1.51 9.19
CA CYS A 7 -5.47 0.24 8.48
C CYS A 7 -5.59 -0.96 9.43
N SER A 8 -4.92 -0.91 10.59
CA SER A 8 -4.99 -2.02 11.56
C SER A 8 -6.41 -2.23 12.09
N TRP A 9 -7.16 -1.15 12.31
CA TRP A 9 -8.56 -1.22 12.72
C TRP A 9 -9.43 -1.91 11.67
N VAL A 10 -9.32 -1.49 10.40
CA VAL A 10 -10.10 -2.09 9.30
C VAL A 10 -9.75 -3.57 9.12
N GLN A 11 -8.46 -3.91 9.19
CA GLN A 11 -8.00 -5.29 8.95
C GLN A 11 -8.24 -6.25 10.13
N THR A 12 -8.25 -5.75 11.37
CA THR A 12 -8.24 -6.63 12.55
C THR A 12 -9.24 -6.25 13.64
N GLY A 13 -9.93 -5.12 13.50
CA GLY A 13 -10.81 -4.57 14.54
C GLY A 13 -10.07 -4.04 15.78
N THR A 14 -8.74 -3.91 15.71
CA THR A 14 -7.90 -3.42 16.81
C THR A 14 -6.93 -2.33 16.36
N PHE A 15 -6.67 -1.35 17.22
CA PHE A 15 -5.68 -0.31 16.97
C PHE A 15 -4.26 -0.84 17.28
N GLN A 16 -3.70 -1.58 16.36
CA GLN A 16 -2.38 -2.18 16.52
C GLN A 16 -1.51 -1.93 15.29
N PRO A 17 -0.66 -0.90 15.28
CA PRO A 17 0.16 -0.53 14.11
C PRO A 17 1.01 -1.67 13.56
N SER A 18 1.45 -2.60 14.41
CA SER A 18 2.23 -3.77 13.97
C SER A 18 1.46 -4.70 13.00
N ARG A 19 0.13 -4.62 13.00
CA ARG A 19 -0.76 -5.38 12.10
C ARG A 19 -1.20 -4.58 10.87
N SER A 20 -0.76 -3.34 10.76
CA SER A 20 -1.06 -2.51 9.61
C SER A 20 -0.36 -3.01 8.35
N LEU A 21 -1.04 -2.93 7.21
CA LEU A 21 -0.51 -3.24 5.86
C LEU A 21 0.08 -2.00 5.17
N ILE A 22 -0.03 -0.84 5.81
CA ILE A 22 0.69 0.39 5.46
C ILE A 22 1.69 0.70 6.57
N ARG A 23 2.86 1.20 6.19
CA ARG A 23 3.91 1.62 7.12
C ARG A 23 4.31 3.04 6.82
N VAL A 24 4.68 3.79 7.85
CA VAL A 24 5.25 5.13 7.70
C VAL A 24 6.73 5.06 8.00
N ASN A 25 7.54 5.28 6.97
CA ASN A 25 8.97 5.45 7.13
C ASN A 25 9.26 6.86 7.65
N ILE A 26 10.11 6.95 8.68
CA ILE A 26 10.50 8.19 9.32
C ILE A 26 11.95 8.48 8.94
N PHE A 27 12.18 9.64 8.36
CA PHE A 27 13.50 10.12 7.98
C PHE A 27 13.86 11.32 8.89
N ASP A 28 14.44 11.03 10.04
CA ASP A 28 14.68 12.01 11.10
C ASP A 28 15.56 13.17 10.64
N GLU A 29 16.58 12.88 9.83
CA GLU A 29 17.52 13.89 9.31
C GLU A 29 16.84 14.94 8.42
N GLN A 30 15.77 14.54 7.74
CA GLN A 30 15.02 15.39 6.80
C GLN A 30 13.66 15.82 7.37
N ALA A 31 13.34 15.42 8.60
CA ALA A 31 12.03 15.62 9.24
C ALA A 31 10.86 15.24 8.31
N SER A 32 11.04 14.17 7.52
CA SER A 32 10.07 13.73 6.54
C SER A 32 9.48 12.36 6.87
N TYR A 33 8.25 12.15 6.44
CA TYR A 33 7.47 10.93 6.69
C TYR A 33 6.94 10.42 5.35
N ALA A 34 7.25 9.17 5.01
CA ALA A 34 6.76 8.56 3.77
C ALA A 34 5.87 7.35 4.08
N PRO A 35 4.57 7.43 3.79
CA PRO A 35 3.70 6.26 3.86
C PRO A 35 4.08 5.27 2.76
N TYR A 36 4.05 3.98 3.11
CA TYR A 36 4.49 2.90 2.25
C TYR A 36 3.53 1.72 2.37
N THR A 37 2.98 1.30 1.26
CA THR A 37 2.03 0.18 1.18
C THR A 37 2.22 -0.60 -0.12
N CYS A 38 1.37 -1.59 -0.39
CA CYS A 38 1.42 -2.35 -1.63
C CYS A 38 1.14 -1.46 -2.85
N PHE A 39 2.00 -1.56 -3.87
CA PHE A 39 1.91 -0.78 -5.10
C PHE A 39 0.90 -1.32 -6.12
N GLN A 40 0.23 -2.42 -5.83
CA GLN A 40 -0.72 -3.06 -6.75
C GLN A 40 -0.17 -3.24 -8.18
N CYS A 41 1.08 -3.70 -8.28
CA CYS A 41 1.86 -3.78 -9.52
C CYS A 41 1.08 -4.42 -10.67
N ASN A 42 1.23 -3.91 -11.89
CA ASN A 42 0.66 -4.53 -13.09
C ASN A 42 1.26 -5.93 -13.30
N GLU A 43 2.59 -6.04 -13.24
CA GLU A 43 3.28 -7.32 -13.13
C GLU A 43 3.43 -7.69 -11.66
N ALA A 44 2.50 -8.46 -11.14
CA ALA A 44 2.48 -8.84 -9.74
C ALA A 44 3.38 -10.06 -9.50
N TRP A 45 4.67 -9.83 -9.18
CA TRP A 45 5.62 -10.92 -8.85
C TRP A 45 5.11 -11.84 -7.76
N CYS A 46 4.42 -11.29 -6.76
CA CYS A 46 3.80 -12.08 -5.69
C CYS A 46 2.73 -13.05 -6.22
N MET A 47 1.96 -12.65 -7.23
CA MET A 47 0.95 -13.49 -7.87
C MET A 47 1.62 -14.57 -8.73
N ASN A 48 2.62 -14.18 -9.52
CA ASN A 48 3.36 -15.10 -10.39
C ASN A 48 4.14 -16.16 -9.61
N ALA A 49 4.61 -15.82 -8.41
CA ALA A 49 5.35 -16.73 -7.53
C ALA A 49 4.44 -17.67 -6.71
N CYS A 50 3.12 -17.49 -6.75
CA CYS A 50 2.20 -18.28 -5.94
C CYS A 50 1.94 -19.65 -6.56
N PRO A 51 2.40 -20.77 -5.94
CA PRO A 51 2.28 -22.10 -6.54
C PRO A 51 0.85 -22.63 -6.58
N VAL A 52 -0.04 -22.05 -5.78
CA VAL A 52 -1.44 -22.47 -5.66
C VAL A 52 -2.42 -21.42 -6.21
N ASN A 53 -1.92 -20.38 -6.89
CA ASN A 53 -2.73 -19.29 -7.43
C ASN A 53 -3.70 -18.68 -6.41
N ALA A 54 -3.23 -18.50 -5.17
CA ALA A 54 -4.05 -17.92 -4.11
C ALA A 54 -4.13 -16.39 -4.16
N ILE A 55 -3.42 -15.72 -5.08
CA ILE A 55 -3.47 -14.28 -5.25
C ILE A 55 -4.17 -13.98 -6.57
N ASN A 56 -5.33 -13.34 -6.49
CA ASN A 56 -6.17 -13.02 -7.64
C ASN A 56 -6.40 -11.52 -7.77
N ILE A 57 -6.92 -11.11 -8.91
CA ILE A 57 -7.35 -9.73 -9.16
C ILE A 57 -8.82 -9.64 -8.75
N ASP A 58 -9.11 -8.68 -7.90
CA ASP A 58 -10.48 -8.28 -7.58
C ASP A 58 -11.06 -7.52 -8.79
N GLU A 59 -12.21 -7.92 -9.29
CA GLU A 59 -12.80 -7.36 -10.49
C GLU A 59 -13.34 -5.94 -10.28
N ASP A 60 -13.74 -5.60 -9.06
CA ASP A 60 -14.33 -4.29 -8.75
C ASP A 60 -13.26 -3.20 -8.54
N THR A 61 -12.14 -3.56 -7.92
CA THR A 61 -11.09 -2.59 -7.53
C THR A 61 -9.79 -2.74 -8.32
N GLY A 62 -9.63 -3.83 -9.07
CA GLY A 62 -8.36 -4.20 -9.70
C GLY A 62 -7.26 -4.59 -8.71
N ALA A 63 -7.55 -4.63 -7.42
CA ALA A 63 -6.60 -5.00 -6.39
C ALA A 63 -6.16 -6.46 -6.52
N LYS A 64 -4.89 -6.74 -6.26
CA LYS A 64 -4.41 -8.12 -6.13
C LYS A 64 -4.67 -8.54 -4.68
N VAL A 65 -5.58 -9.48 -4.46
CA VAL A 65 -6.02 -9.94 -3.13
C VAL A 65 -5.58 -11.37 -2.86
N VAL A 66 -5.30 -11.69 -1.61
CA VAL A 66 -4.99 -13.05 -1.19
C VAL A 66 -6.28 -13.75 -0.80
N LEU A 67 -6.57 -14.88 -1.44
CA LEU A 67 -7.69 -15.75 -1.05
C LEU A 67 -7.25 -16.66 0.08
N ASP A 68 -7.76 -16.41 1.26
CA ASP A 68 -7.42 -17.17 2.48
C ASP A 68 -7.67 -18.67 2.34
N GLN A 69 -8.74 -19.05 1.66
CA GLN A 69 -9.10 -20.45 1.47
C GLN A 69 -8.08 -21.21 0.61
N SER A 70 -7.45 -20.53 -0.35
CA SER A 70 -6.50 -21.11 -1.28
C SER A 70 -5.05 -20.98 -0.79
N CYS A 71 -4.77 -20.03 0.09
CA CYS A 71 -3.41 -19.78 0.59
C CYS A 71 -2.94 -20.90 1.51
N VAL A 72 -1.82 -21.51 1.16
CA VAL A 72 -1.19 -22.59 1.96
C VAL A 72 -0.08 -22.09 2.90
N GLY A 73 0.17 -20.77 2.94
CA GLY A 73 1.14 -20.16 3.84
C GLY A 73 2.61 -20.43 3.50
N CYS A 74 2.94 -20.77 2.26
CA CYS A 74 4.31 -21.13 1.87
C CYS A 74 5.32 -19.96 1.94
N GLY A 75 4.86 -18.70 1.98
CA GLY A 75 5.69 -17.51 2.10
C GLY A 75 6.45 -17.10 0.83
N LEU A 76 6.32 -17.79 -0.30
CA LEU A 76 7.05 -17.46 -1.53
C LEU A 76 6.74 -16.03 -2.03
N CYS A 77 5.50 -15.58 -1.88
CA CYS A 77 5.08 -14.24 -2.27
C CYS A 77 5.78 -13.12 -1.46
N THR A 78 6.16 -13.39 -0.20
CA THR A 78 6.89 -12.41 0.63
C THR A 78 8.33 -12.24 0.15
N ILE A 79 8.94 -13.32 -0.35
CA ILE A 79 10.29 -13.30 -0.93
C ILE A 79 10.29 -12.69 -2.33
N ALA A 80 9.24 -12.99 -3.11
CA ALA A 80 9.11 -12.51 -4.49
C ALA A 80 8.79 -11.01 -4.60
N CYS A 81 8.26 -10.39 -3.55
CA CYS A 81 7.92 -8.97 -3.58
C CYS A 81 9.18 -8.10 -3.46
N PRO A 82 9.56 -7.34 -4.52
CA PRO A 82 10.77 -6.52 -4.48
C PRO A 82 10.63 -5.30 -3.54
N PHE A 83 9.39 -4.97 -3.15
CA PHE A 83 9.08 -3.83 -2.30
C PHE A 83 8.87 -4.20 -0.84
N GLY A 84 8.87 -5.49 -0.50
CA GLY A 84 8.65 -5.94 0.88
C GLY A 84 7.27 -5.61 1.46
N THR A 85 6.25 -5.44 0.61
CA THR A 85 4.88 -5.06 1.00
C THR A 85 3.93 -6.25 1.15
N MET A 86 4.48 -7.46 1.06
CA MET A 86 3.78 -8.70 1.41
C MET A 86 4.13 -9.07 2.85
N PHE A 87 3.13 -9.30 3.65
CA PHE A 87 3.26 -9.68 5.05
C PHE A 87 2.87 -11.15 5.25
N TYR A 88 3.26 -11.70 6.36
CA TYR A 88 2.88 -13.03 6.80
C TYR A 88 2.22 -12.93 8.19
N SER A 89 1.04 -13.48 8.32
CA SER A 89 0.34 -13.54 9.61
C SER A 89 0.80 -14.77 10.39
N PRO A 90 1.44 -14.60 11.55
CA PRO A 90 1.79 -15.74 12.40
C PRO A 90 0.55 -16.41 13.02
N ASP A 91 -0.55 -15.68 13.16
CA ASP A 91 -1.79 -16.19 13.77
C ASP A 91 -2.55 -17.12 12.81
N THR A 92 -2.63 -16.74 11.53
CA THR A 92 -3.36 -17.52 10.51
C THR A 92 -2.45 -18.38 9.64
N HIS A 93 -1.14 -18.19 9.73
CA HIS A 93 -0.14 -18.81 8.85
C HIS A 93 -0.39 -18.53 7.37
N LYS A 94 -0.88 -17.33 7.04
CA LYS A 94 -1.24 -16.93 5.69
C LYS A 94 -0.51 -15.66 5.28
N ALA A 95 -0.38 -15.47 3.97
CA ALA A 95 0.12 -14.23 3.42
C ALA A 95 -0.95 -13.13 3.54
N LEU A 96 -0.50 -11.91 3.83
CA LEU A 96 -1.33 -10.72 3.91
C LEU A 96 -0.75 -9.63 3.01
N LYS A 97 -1.60 -8.87 2.36
CA LYS A 97 -1.24 -7.67 1.61
C LYS A 97 -2.40 -6.69 1.56
N CYS A 98 -2.11 -5.44 1.24
CA CYS A 98 -3.14 -4.43 1.04
C CYS A 98 -4.10 -4.88 -0.09
N ASP A 99 -5.38 -4.85 0.21
CA ASP A 99 -6.52 -5.20 -0.65
C ASP A 99 -7.31 -3.97 -1.11
N LEU A 100 -6.77 -2.76 -0.85
CA LEU A 100 -7.45 -1.48 -1.04
C LEU A 100 -8.75 -1.34 -0.24
N CYS A 101 -8.99 -2.21 0.74
CA CYS A 101 -10.20 -2.25 1.57
C CYS A 101 -11.50 -2.31 0.73
N GLY A 102 -11.47 -3.02 -0.41
CA GLY A 102 -12.62 -3.10 -1.32
C GLY A 102 -13.02 -1.78 -1.98
N GLY A 103 -12.08 -0.84 -2.13
CA GLY A 103 -12.30 0.46 -2.77
C GLY A 103 -12.55 1.63 -1.79
N ASP A 104 -12.62 1.37 -0.49
CA ASP A 104 -12.75 2.41 0.54
C ASP A 104 -11.60 2.34 1.56
N PRO A 105 -10.39 2.78 1.20
CA PRO A 105 -9.21 2.62 2.02
C PRO A 105 -9.24 3.54 3.24
N GLY A 106 -9.41 2.95 4.43
CA GLY A 106 -9.43 3.67 5.70
C GLY A 106 -8.17 4.48 5.98
N CYS A 107 -7.01 4.08 5.44
CA CYS A 107 -5.77 4.83 5.57
C CYS A 107 -5.79 6.16 4.82
N ALA A 108 -6.42 6.22 3.64
CA ALA A 108 -6.59 7.46 2.87
C ALA A 108 -7.60 8.38 3.57
N SER A 109 -8.77 7.83 3.96
CA SER A 109 -9.83 8.58 4.65
C SER A 109 -9.37 9.18 5.98
N ALA A 110 -8.47 8.49 6.70
CA ALA A 110 -7.93 8.96 7.98
C ALA A 110 -6.69 9.87 7.85
N CYS A 111 -6.22 10.16 6.63
CA CYS A 111 -5.02 10.95 6.43
C CYS A 111 -5.32 12.46 6.57
N PRO A 112 -4.86 13.14 7.64
CA PRO A 112 -5.20 14.55 7.86
C PRO A 112 -4.46 15.51 6.93
N THR A 113 -3.39 15.04 6.30
CA THR A 113 -2.52 15.85 5.44
C THR A 113 -2.76 15.58 3.94
N GLY A 114 -3.60 14.61 3.59
CA GLY A 114 -3.79 14.20 2.20
C GLY A 114 -2.52 13.61 1.57
N ALA A 115 -1.60 13.08 2.38
CA ALA A 115 -0.38 12.43 1.87
C ALA A 115 -0.65 11.07 1.23
N ILE A 116 -1.84 10.54 1.42
CA ILE A 116 -2.33 9.30 0.83
C ILE A 116 -3.67 9.61 0.19
N GLU A 117 -3.77 9.36 -1.09
CA GLU A 117 -5.00 9.50 -1.87
C GLU A 117 -5.36 8.15 -2.49
N TYR A 118 -6.63 7.86 -2.57
CA TYR A 118 -7.15 6.76 -3.37
C TYR A 118 -7.69 7.33 -4.67
N VAL A 119 -7.19 6.81 -5.77
CA VAL A 119 -7.61 7.23 -7.11
C VAL A 119 -8.02 6.00 -7.91
N ASP A 120 -9.07 6.14 -8.69
CA ASP A 120 -9.50 5.10 -9.61
C ASP A 120 -8.59 5.12 -10.86
N SER A 121 -8.04 3.96 -11.22
CA SER A 121 -7.18 3.84 -12.39
C SER A 121 -7.90 4.06 -13.73
N GLU A 122 -9.22 3.92 -13.76
CA GLU A 122 -10.02 4.18 -14.96
C GLU A 122 -10.23 5.68 -15.22
N SER A 123 -10.02 6.52 -14.21
CA SER A 123 -10.18 7.98 -14.35
C SER A 123 -9.07 8.68 -15.15
N GLY A 124 -8.13 7.92 -15.73
CA GLY A 124 -7.21 8.34 -16.77
C GLY A 124 -5.92 8.98 -16.29
N ASP A 125 -5.43 9.97 -16.15
CA ASP A 125 -4.17 10.68 -16.03
C ASP A 125 -3.57 10.76 -14.61
N TRP A 126 -3.86 9.82 -13.73
CA TRP A 126 -3.38 9.89 -12.34
C TRP A 126 -1.84 10.00 -12.22
N LEU A 127 -1.08 9.44 -13.17
CA LEU A 127 0.38 9.62 -13.23
C LEU A 127 0.77 11.03 -13.63
N GLY A 128 0.04 11.65 -14.56
CA GLY A 128 0.23 13.04 -14.96
C GLY A 128 -0.07 13.99 -13.81
N ASP A 129 -1.24 13.89 -13.24
CA ASP A 129 -1.68 14.70 -12.09
C ASP A 129 -0.78 14.53 -10.87
N TRP A 130 -0.34 13.30 -10.60
CA TRP A 130 0.60 13.04 -9.52
C TRP A 130 1.97 13.66 -9.78
N ALA A 131 2.48 13.55 -11.00
CA ALA A 131 3.75 14.15 -11.40
C ALA A 131 3.70 15.68 -11.34
N GLU A 132 2.59 16.31 -11.76
CA GLU A 132 2.39 17.75 -11.63
C GLU A 132 2.28 18.21 -10.17
N LYS A 133 1.50 17.48 -9.34
CA LYS A 133 1.35 17.79 -7.91
C LYS A 133 2.70 17.63 -7.17
N VAL A 134 3.48 16.61 -7.49
CA VAL A 134 4.82 16.42 -6.92
C VAL A 134 5.77 17.50 -7.41
N ASN A 135 5.80 17.80 -8.72
CA ASN A 135 6.63 18.86 -9.27
C ASN A 135 6.30 20.24 -8.69
N SER A 136 5.02 20.58 -8.61
CA SER A 136 4.61 21.88 -8.03
C SER A 136 4.94 22.02 -6.56
N LYS A 137 4.90 20.90 -5.80
CA LYS A 137 5.11 20.91 -4.34
C LYS A 137 6.59 20.86 -3.94
N TYR A 138 7.43 20.21 -4.75
CA TYR A 138 8.83 19.93 -4.39
C TYR A 138 9.87 20.59 -5.30
N ILE A 139 9.58 20.78 -6.58
CA ILE A 139 10.54 21.39 -7.52
C ILE A 139 10.38 22.91 -7.57
N GLY A 140 9.16 23.44 -7.45
CA GLY A 140 8.94 24.88 -7.33
C GLY A 140 9.56 25.52 -6.08
N SER A 141 9.95 24.73 -5.08
CA SER A 141 10.68 25.22 -3.90
C SER A 141 12.21 25.17 -4.04
N LEU A 142 12.74 24.53 -5.08
CA LEU A 142 14.19 24.46 -5.32
C LEU A 142 14.73 25.62 -6.15
N ASP A 143 13.88 26.35 -6.83
CA ASP A 143 14.26 27.54 -7.64
C ASP A 143 14.39 28.82 -6.81
N GLY A 144 14.13 28.77 -5.50
CA GLY A 144 14.24 29.90 -4.56
C GLY A 144 15.59 30.06 -3.85
N GLY A 145 16.60 29.27 -4.17
CA GLY A 145 17.89 29.24 -3.49
C GLY A 145 19.07 29.68 -4.33
N GLY A 146 18.98 30.85 -4.96
CA GLY A 146 20.08 31.40 -5.75
C GLY A 146 20.14 32.93 -5.69
N ALA A 147 20.71 33.49 -4.64
CA ALA A 147 21.36 34.82 -4.61
C ALA A 147 22.27 34.92 -3.39
#